data_aedf329c948dbe70f49008ec05461deb
#
_entry.id   aedf329c948dbe70f49008ec05461deb
#
_cell.length_a   1.000
_cell.length_b   1.000
_cell.length_c   1.000
_cell.angle_alpha   90.00
_cell.angle_beta   90.00
_cell.angle_gamma   90.00
#
_symmetry.space_group_name_H-M   'P 1'
#
loop_
_entity.id
_entity.type
_entity.pdbx_description
1 polymer ?
#
loop_
_entity_poly.entity_id
_entity_poly.type
_entity_poly.pdbx_seq_one_letter_code
_entity_poly.pdbx_strand_id
1 'polypeptide(L)'
;GLARQQWLGFKDAEDNRLNPETYLLNVDAPLPFLKGGLALGFMQDKLGYENSVGVKLSYAYHIKMYGGKLGIGAQLGFLDKRIDFSQFNPISEGDPVLTGSAEETHMFTDFALGAFFLTDSRSWAGLSFTQLRQAKGQIGESNHLLKRHAYFTGGYAMPFPNNPIFELTPSLLVKTDLASVQIDVNAMVTYNKRFWGGVSYRLQD
;
A
#
# COMPACT_ATOMS: atom_id res chain seq x y z
N GLY A 1 1.60 -11.47 6.50
CA GLY A 1 1.77 -11.42 5.05
C GLY A 1 0.44 -11.47 4.30
N LEU A 2 0.45 -11.07 3.04
CA LEU A 2 -0.69 -11.12 2.15
C LEU A 2 -0.22 -11.65 0.79
N ALA A 3 -1.00 -12.55 0.20
CA ALA A 3 -0.84 -12.98 -1.18
C ALA A 3 -2.17 -12.73 -1.91
N ARG A 4 -2.12 -12.05 -3.04
CA ARG A 4 -3.27 -11.77 -3.89
C ARG A 4 -2.99 -12.22 -5.30
N GLN A 5 -3.92 -12.96 -5.88
CA GLN A 5 -3.90 -13.35 -7.28
C GLN A 5 -5.23 -12.96 -7.92
N GLN A 6 -5.18 -12.26 -9.04
CA GLN A 6 -6.35 -11.82 -9.78
C GLN A 6 -6.39 -12.51 -11.14
N TRP A 7 -7.60 -12.69 -11.70
CA TRP A 7 -7.82 -13.26 -13.01
C TRP A 7 -7.05 -14.57 -13.25
N LEU A 8 -7.19 -15.50 -12.30
CA LEU A 8 -6.54 -16.81 -12.38
C LEU A 8 -6.85 -17.49 -13.73
N GLY A 9 -5.77 -17.91 -14.40
CA GLY A 9 -5.88 -18.56 -15.71
C GLY A 9 -5.87 -17.60 -16.91
N PHE A 10 -5.77 -16.28 -16.68
CA PHE A 10 -5.58 -15.33 -17.77
C PHE A 10 -4.17 -15.47 -18.38
N LYS A 11 -4.13 -15.65 -19.71
CA LYS A 11 -2.93 -15.88 -20.49
C LYS A 11 -2.95 -15.07 -21.76
N ASP A 12 -1.78 -14.84 -22.35
CA ASP A 12 -1.64 -14.28 -23.69
C ASP A 12 -1.80 -15.35 -24.80
N ALA A 13 -1.58 -14.96 -26.05
CA ALA A 13 -1.65 -15.84 -27.20
C ALA A 13 -0.54 -16.92 -27.23
N GLU A 14 0.58 -16.68 -26.54
CA GLU A 14 1.72 -17.56 -26.39
C GLU A 14 1.64 -18.45 -25.12
N ASP A 15 0.49 -18.50 -24.43
CA ASP A 15 0.24 -19.27 -23.20
C ASP A 15 1.00 -18.77 -21.96
N ASN A 16 1.59 -17.53 -21.99
CA ASN A 16 2.23 -16.93 -20.83
C ASN A 16 1.17 -16.41 -19.85
N ARG A 17 1.43 -16.58 -18.54
CA ARG A 17 0.54 -16.10 -17.49
C ARG A 17 0.70 -14.60 -17.29
N LEU A 18 -0.37 -13.85 -17.50
CA LEU A 18 -0.44 -12.40 -17.34
C LEU A 18 -1.28 -11.97 -16.13
N ASN A 19 -1.74 -12.92 -15.31
CA ASN A 19 -2.57 -12.63 -14.16
C ASN A 19 -1.81 -11.73 -13.14
N PRO A 20 -2.44 -10.66 -12.64
CA PRO A 20 -1.83 -9.82 -11.61
C PRO A 20 -1.61 -10.59 -10.30
N GLU A 21 -0.40 -10.50 -9.77
CA GLU A 21 0.01 -11.14 -8.52
C GLU A 21 0.69 -10.12 -7.59
N THR A 22 0.21 -10.05 -6.36
CA THR A 22 0.81 -9.18 -5.34
C THR A 22 1.15 -9.98 -4.09
N TYR A 23 2.39 -9.89 -3.64
CA TYR A 23 2.87 -10.47 -2.40
C TYR A 23 3.37 -9.35 -1.47
N LEU A 24 2.90 -9.38 -0.22
CA LEU A 24 3.31 -8.43 0.81
C LEU A 24 3.74 -9.19 2.06
N LEU A 25 4.90 -8.84 2.58
CA LEU A 25 5.39 -9.30 3.88
C LEU A 25 5.81 -8.10 4.71
N ASN A 26 5.23 -7.97 5.90
CA ASN A 26 5.65 -6.94 6.85
C ASN A 26 6.04 -7.62 8.17
N VAL A 27 7.14 -7.16 8.73
CA VAL A 27 7.63 -7.54 10.05
C VAL A 27 7.88 -6.27 10.83
N ASP A 28 7.35 -6.20 12.04
CA ASP A 28 7.55 -5.08 12.94
C ASP A 28 7.94 -5.53 14.34
N ALA A 29 8.71 -4.69 15.01
CA ALA A 29 9.16 -4.94 16.36
C ALA A 29 9.18 -3.64 17.19
N PRO A 30 8.80 -3.72 18.46
CA PRO A 30 8.95 -2.59 19.37
C PRO A 30 10.44 -2.35 19.67
N LEU A 31 10.84 -1.08 19.72
CA LEU A 31 12.16 -0.62 20.16
C LEU A 31 12.00 0.26 21.40
N PRO A 32 11.89 -0.33 22.61
CA PRO A 32 11.60 0.40 23.82
C PRO A 32 12.65 1.47 24.17
N PHE A 33 13.93 1.18 23.88
CA PHE A 33 15.04 2.11 24.13
C PHE A 33 14.98 3.38 23.26
N LEU A 34 14.35 3.31 22.08
CA LEU A 34 14.07 4.46 21.20
C LEU A 34 12.64 4.99 21.36
N LYS A 35 11.86 4.50 22.33
CA LYS A 35 10.46 4.88 22.57
C LYS A 35 9.60 4.74 21.30
N GLY A 36 9.83 3.70 20.52
CA GLY A 36 9.19 3.55 19.21
C GLY A 36 9.08 2.12 18.72
N GLY A 37 8.89 1.98 17.43
CA GLY A 37 8.88 0.70 16.72
C GLY A 37 9.56 0.82 15.36
N LEU A 38 10.15 -0.27 14.93
CA LEU A 38 10.76 -0.44 13.61
C LEU A 38 9.94 -1.43 12.82
N ALA A 39 9.77 -1.19 11.52
CA ALA A 39 9.13 -2.14 10.62
C ALA A 39 9.91 -2.27 9.33
N LEU A 40 9.95 -3.50 8.80
CA LEU A 40 10.50 -3.86 7.51
C LEU A 40 9.37 -4.43 6.67
N GLY A 41 9.15 -3.85 5.49
CA GLY A 41 8.18 -4.30 4.51
C GLY A 41 8.86 -4.79 3.24
N PHE A 42 8.37 -5.88 2.70
CA PHE A 42 8.72 -6.39 1.39
C PHE A 42 7.46 -6.48 0.55
N MET A 43 7.53 -6.07 -0.70
CA MET A 43 6.46 -6.12 -1.68
C MET A 43 7.01 -6.67 -2.99
N GLN A 44 6.26 -7.58 -3.61
CA GLN A 44 6.42 -7.94 -5.00
C GLN A 44 5.06 -7.80 -5.68
N ASP A 45 5.06 -7.10 -6.80
CA ASP A 45 3.86 -6.88 -7.62
C ASP A 45 4.19 -7.20 -9.07
N LYS A 46 3.45 -8.15 -9.63
CA LYS A 46 3.57 -8.57 -11.03
C LYS A 46 2.29 -8.23 -11.77
N LEU A 47 2.40 -7.48 -12.85
CA LEU A 47 1.29 -7.08 -13.70
C LEU A 47 1.68 -7.30 -15.16
N GLY A 48 1.23 -8.43 -15.72
CA GLY A 48 1.66 -8.81 -17.05
C GLY A 48 3.18 -8.99 -17.12
N TYR A 49 3.82 -8.22 -18.00
CA TYR A 49 5.28 -8.21 -18.22
C TYR A 49 6.02 -7.19 -17.32
N GLU A 50 5.30 -6.49 -16.46
CA GLU A 50 5.89 -5.64 -15.43
C GLU A 50 6.06 -6.42 -14.13
N ASN A 51 7.25 -6.34 -13.51
CA ASN A 51 7.56 -6.88 -12.20
C ASN A 51 8.18 -5.78 -11.34
N SER A 52 7.57 -5.51 -10.20
CA SER A 52 8.03 -4.51 -9.24
C SER A 52 8.36 -5.17 -7.92
N VAL A 53 9.57 -4.94 -7.42
CA VAL A 53 10.02 -5.42 -6.11
C VAL A 53 10.34 -4.23 -5.23
N GLY A 54 9.72 -4.16 -4.05
CA GLY A 54 9.90 -3.06 -3.11
C GLY A 54 10.34 -3.51 -1.74
N VAL A 55 11.25 -2.74 -1.13
CA VAL A 55 11.66 -2.88 0.27
C VAL A 55 11.43 -1.56 0.96
N LYS A 56 10.84 -1.59 2.16
CA LYS A 56 10.51 -0.40 2.95
C LYS A 56 11.01 -0.58 4.36
N LEU A 57 11.74 0.41 4.86
CA LEU A 57 12.18 0.50 6.25
C LEU A 57 11.45 1.66 6.91
N SER A 58 10.76 1.39 8.02
CA SER A 58 9.94 2.39 8.72
C SER A 58 10.32 2.44 10.19
N TYR A 59 10.36 3.65 10.74
CA TYR A 59 10.49 3.86 12.16
C TYR A 59 9.39 4.82 12.63
N ALA A 60 8.77 4.54 13.79
CA ALA A 60 7.78 5.39 14.41
C ALA A 60 8.16 5.70 15.86
N TYR A 61 8.25 6.97 16.21
CA TYR A 61 8.40 7.44 17.58
C TYR A 61 7.04 7.56 18.26
N HIS A 62 6.93 7.11 19.49
CA HIS A 62 5.68 7.06 20.23
C HIS A 62 5.65 8.10 21.37
N ILE A 63 4.62 8.93 21.37
CA ILE A 63 4.36 9.97 22.36
C ILE A 63 3.06 9.62 23.09
N LYS A 64 3.09 9.53 24.41
CA LYS A 64 1.87 9.44 25.23
C LYS A 64 1.29 10.83 25.42
N MET A 65 0.01 11.02 25.07
CA MET A 65 -0.68 12.30 25.23
C MET A 65 -2.22 12.10 25.24
N TYR A 66 -2.90 12.96 26.01
CA TYR A 66 -4.37 13.08 25.99
C TYR A 66 -5.14 11.74 26.07
N GLY A 67 -4.77 10.85 26.97
CA GLY A 67 -5.43 9.55 27.12
C GLY A 67 -5.27 8.63 25.91
N GLY A 68 -4.12 8.73 25.24
CA GLY A 68 -3.83 7.92 24.08
C GLY A 68 -2.33 7.94 23.73
N LYS A 69 -2.03 7.43 22.55
CA LYS A 69 -0.68 7.31 22.03
C LYS A 69 -0.62 7.86 20.60
N LEU A 70 0.24 8.86 20.41
CA LEU A 70 0.58 9.38 19.07
C LEU A 70 1.87 8.71 18.59
N GLY A 71 1.83 8.09 17.40
CA GLY A 71 3.00 7.66 16.66
C GLY A 71 3.30 8.64 15.54
N ILE A 72 4.52 9.11 15.45
CA ILE A 72 5.02 9.90 14.31
C ILE A 72 6.09 9.07 13.64
N GLY A 73 5.92 8.78 12.36
CA GLY A 73 6.77 7.85 11.63
C GLY A 73 7.33 8.42 10.34
N ALA A 74 8.49 7.87 9.98
CA ALA A 74 9.12 8.08 8.68
C ALA A 74 9.45 6.73 8.05
N GLN A 75 9.43 6.68 6.72
CA GLN A 75 9.75 5.49 5.94
C GLN A 75 10.69 5.84 4.80
N LEU A 76 11.66 4.98 4.61
CA LEU A 76 12.54 4.93 3.45
C LEU A 76 12.15 3.71 2.62
N GLY A 77 11.92 3.89 1.33
CA GLY A 77 11.53 2.85 0.39
C GLY A 77 12.48 2.78 -0.80
N PHE A 78 12.70 1.57 -1.27
CA PHE A 78 13.36 1.26 -2.53
C PHE A 78 12.41 0.42 -3.36
N LEU A 79 12.17 0.82 -4.60
CA LEU A 79 11.31 0.12 -5.54
C LEU A 79 12.11 -0.13 -6.81
N ASP A 80 12.39 -1.40 -7.10
CA ASP A 80 12.93 -1.85 -8.37
C ASP A 80 11.78 -2.20 -9.30
N LYS A 81 11.66 -1.50 -10.41
CA LYS A 81 10.62 -1.70 -11.41
C LYS A 81 11.25 -2.17 -12.71
N ARG A 82 10.79 -3.31 -13.20
CA ARG A 82 11.30 -4.01 -14.37
C ARG A 82 10.19 -4.23 -15.37
N ILE A 83 10.46 -3.97 -16.64
CA ILE A 83 9.55 -4.24 -17.75
C ILE A 83 10.31 -5.04 -18.81
N ASP A 84 9.72 -6.17 -19.21
CA ASP A 84 10.27 -7.00 -20.30
C ASP A 84 9.59 -6.61 -21.62
N PHE A 85 10.29 -5.80 -22.42
CA PHE A 85 9.79 -5.33 -23.70
C PHE A 85 9.88 -6.39 -24.80
N SER A 86 10.65 -7.47 -24.62
CA SER A 86 10.77 -8.54 -25.60
C SER A 86 9.48 -9.30 -25.85
N GLN A 87 8.56 -9.22 -24.91
CA GLN A 87 7.27 -9.92 -24.93
C GLN A 87 6.15 -9.11 -25.62
N PHE A 88 6.43 -7.85 -25.99
CA PHE A 88 5.45 -7.01 -26.66
C PHE A 88 5.54 -7.19 -28.18
N ASN A 89 4.42 -7.49 -28.80
CA ASN A 89 4.31 -7.54 -30.26
C ASN A 89 3.88 -6.17 -30.79
N PRO A 90 4.77 -5.43 -31.50
CA PRO A 90 4.42 -4.12 -32.03
C PRO A 90 3.35 -4.23 -33.11
N ILE A 91 2.33 -3.39 -33.05
CA ILE A 91 1.30 -3.28 -34.13
C ILE A 91 1.91 -2.57 -35.35
N SER A 92 2.88 -1.68 -35.13
CA SER A 92 3.60 -0.95 -36.16
C SER A 92 5.08 -1.35 -36.17
N GLU A 93 5.63 -1.72 -37.29
CA GLU A 93 7.06 -1.97 -37.44
C GLU A 93 7.84 -0.68 -37.12
N GLY A 94 8.84 -0.77 -36.24
CA GLY A 94 9.69 0.36 -35.86
C GLY A 94 9.10 1.29 -34.81
N ASP A 95 8.16 0.81 -33.96
CA ASP A 95 7.68 1.57 -32.80
C ASP A 95 8.86 1.93 -31.88
N PRO A 96 9.18 3.25 -31.69
CA PRO A 96 10.31 3.67 -30.87
C PRO A 96 10.24 3.16 -29.44
N VAL A 97 9.03 3.00 -28.86
CA VAL A 97 8.84 2.52 -27.49
C VAL A 97 9.30 1.08 -27.32
N LEU A 98 9.33 0.28 -28.39
CA LEU A 98 9.69 -1.14 -28.39
C LEU A 98 11.04 -1.43 -29.03
N THR A 99 11.75 -0.40 -29.54
CA THR A 99 13.08 -0.55 -30.17
C THR A 99 14.24 -0.63 -29.16
N GLY A 100 13.95 -0.55 -27.86
CA GLY A 100 14.92 -0.60 -26.76
C GLY A 100 15.43 -2.00 -26.41
N SER A 101 16.09 -2.09 -25.30
CA SER A 101 16.60 -3.35 -24.71
C SER A 101 15.46 -4.31 -24.41
N ALA A 102 15.71 -5.62 -24.50
CA ALA A 102 14.69 -6.64 -24.25
C ALA A 102 14.10 -6.53 -22.83
N GLU A 103 14.90 -6.15 -21.85
CA GLU A 103 14.49 -5.98 -20.44
C GLU A 103 15.10 -4.71 -19.89
N GLU A 104 14.28 -3.84 -19.30
CA GLU A 104 14.73 -2.61 -18.68
C GLU A 104 14.29 -2.51 -17.22
N THR A 105 15.18 -1.97 -16.39
CA THR A 105 15.00 -1.86 -14.95
C THR A 105 15.34 -0.47 -14.46
N HIS A 106 14.55 0.05 -13.54
CA HIS A 106 14.84 1.30 -12.85
C HIS A 106 14.53 1.21 -11.36
N MET A 107 15.50 1.65 -10.53
CA MET A 107 15.33 1.69 -9.08
C MET A 107 14.93 3.08 -8.62
N PHE A 108 13.77 3.14 -7.98
CA PHE A 108 13.23 4.35 -7.36
C PHE A 108 13.50 4.35 -5.87
N THR A 109 13.95 5.48 -5.35
CA THR A 109 14.03 5.72 -3.89
C THR A 109 12.89 6.63 -3.49
N ASP A 110 12.18 6.27 -2.43
CA ASP A 110 11.02 6.97 -1.94
C ASP A 110 11.10 7.25 -0.45
N PHE A 111 10.42 8.33 -0.03
CA PHE A 111 10.24 8.72 1.36
C PHE A 111 8.77 8.90 1.66
N ALA A 112 8.37 8.46 2.86
CA ALA A 112 7.04 8.69 3.38
C ALA A 112 7.09 9.19 4.82
N LEU A 113 6.09 9.98 5.20
CA LEU A 113 5.88 10.46 6.57
C LEU A 113 4.45 10.14 6.99
N GLY A 114 4.25 9.92 8.28
CA GLY A 114 2.92 9.67 8.80
C GLY A 114 2.80 9.94 10.28
N ALA A 115 1.56 10.14 10.71
CA ALA A 115 1.19 10.23 12.10
C ALA A 115 -0.04 9.34 12.35
N PHE A 116 -0.08 8.67 13.49
CA PHE A 116 -1.19 7.81 13.88
C PHE A 116 -1.48 8.00 15.36
N PHE A 117 -2.70 8.34 15.67
CA PHE A 117 -3.18 8.54 17.03
C PHE A 117 -4.16 7.44 17.40
N LEU A 118 -3.89 6.75 18.50
CA LEU A 118 -4.74 5.73 19.09
C LEU A 118 -5.11 6.14 20.50
N THR A 119 -6.40 6.27 20.77
CA THR A 119 -6.92 6.58 22.11
C THR A 119 -7.09 5.33 22.97
N ASP A 120 -7.12 5.50 24.28
CA ASP A 120 -7.47 4.44 25.24
C ASP A 120 -8.93 3.96 25.05
N SER A 121 -9.79 4.82 24.49
CA SER A 121 -11.18 4.50 24.12
C SER A 121 -11.33 3.73 22.80
N ARG A 122 -10.21 3.28 22.21
CA ARG A 122 -10.14 2.54 20.94
C ARG A 122 -10.61 3.31 19.70
N SER A 123 -10.60 4.64 19.76
CA SER A 123 -10.68 5.48 18.56
C SER A 123 -9.28 5.63 17.95
N TRP A 124 -9.21 5.74 16.66
CA TRP A 124 -7.94 6.05 15.99
C TRP A 124 -8.13 7.02 14.84
N ALA A 125 -7.07 7.74 14.56
CA ALA A 125 -6.94 8.54 13.35
C ALA A 125 -5.51 8.47 12.83
N GLY A 126 -5.33 8.42 11.53
CA GLY A 126 -4.02 8.36 10.89
C GLY A 126 -3.96 9.23 9.65
N LEU A 127 -2.80 9.83 9.42
CA LEU A 127 -2.48 10.62 8.25
C LEU A 127 -1.12 10.17 7.73
N SER A 128 -1.00 9.93 6.43
CA SER A 128 0.29 9.63 5.83
C SER A 128 0.44 10.21 4.44
N PHE A 129 1.67 10.55 4.10
CA PHE A 129 2.08 11.04 2.80
C PHE A 129 3.17 10.13 2.27
N THR A 130 2.96 9.58 1.09
CA THR A 130 3.91 8.69 0.43
C THR A 130 4.43 9.33 -0.86
N GLN A 131 5.54 8.79 -1.38
CA GLN A 131 6.18 9.29 -2.60
C GLN A 131 6.50 10.78 -2.55
N LEU A 132 7.01 11.22 -1.39
CA LEU A 132 7.30 12.63 -1.14
C LEU A 132 8.31 13.22 -2.12
N ARG A 133 9.29 12.41 -2.55
CA ARG A 133 10.32 12.81 -3.51
C ARG A 133 9.77 12.98 -4.92
N GLN A 134 8.64 12.33 -5.26
CA GLN A 134 8.15 12.23 -6.64
C GLN A 134 9.26 11.75 -7.58
N ALA A 135 9.88 10.62 -7.24
CA ALA A 135 11.00 10.10 -8.00
C ALA A 135 10.61 9.91 -9.47
N LYS A 136 11.45 10.44 -10.36
CA LYS A 136 11.32 10.26 -11.79
C LYS A 136 12.33 9.21 -12.23
N GLY A 137 11.93 8.35 -13.13
CA GLY A 137 12.79 7.35 -13.76
C GLY A 137 12.38 7.16 -15.19
N GLN A 138 13.32 6.71 -16.00
CA GLN A 138 13.10 6.33 -17.37
C GLN A 138 13.20 4.80 -17.45
N ILE A 139 12.21 4.17 -18.07
CA ILE A 139 12.22 2.74 -18.38
C ILE A 139 11.82 2.67 -19.85
N GLY A 140 12.73 2.19 -20.71
CA GLY A 140 12.61 2.38 -22.13
C GLY A 140 12.64 3.86 -22.49
N GLU A 141 11.81 4.26 -23.41
CA GLU A 141 11.63 5.67 -23.77
C GLU A 141 10.54 6.36 -22.92
N SER A 142 9.91 5.63 -21.98
CA SER A 142 8.83 6.16 -21.16
C SER A 142 9.33 6.75 -19.85
N ASN A 143 8.87 7.97 -19.56
CA ASN A 143 9.12 8.63 -18.28
C ASN A 143 8.10 8.18 -17.25
N HIS A 144 8.57 7.55 -16.18
CA HIS A 144 7.76 7.16 -15.04
C HIS A 144 7.92 8.16 -13.90
N LEU A 145 6.79 8.60 -13.35
CA LEU A 145 6.73 9.50 -12.21
C LEU A 145 5.96 8.83 -11.08
N LEU A 146 6.58 8.66 -9.93
CA LEU A 146 5.88 8.26 -8.72
C LEU A 146 5.12 9.46 -8.16
N LYS A 147 3.80 9.49 -8.36
CA LYS A 147 2.94 10.57 -7.85
C LYS A 147 2.85 10.52 -6.32
N ARG A 148 2.78 11.68 -5.68
CA ARG A 148 2.50 11.77 -4.25
C ARG A 148 1.09 11.29 -3.96
N HIS A 149 0.96 10.58 -2.85
CA HIS A 149 -0.34 10.19 -2.33
C HIS A 149 -0.46 10.61 -0.86
N ALA A 150 -1.63 11.07 -0.51
CA ALA A 150 -2.01 11.30 0.87
C ALA A 150 -3.12 10.32 1.27
N TYR A 151 -3.02 9.81 2.49
CA TYR A 151 -3.99 8.89 3.06
C TYR A 151 -4.44 9.42 4.40
N PHE A 152 -5.73 9.44 4.61
CA PHE A 152 -6.33 9.68 5.92
C PHE A 152 -7.16 8.46 6.30
N THR A 153 -7.04 7.98 7.54
CA THR A 153 -7.88 6.91 8.08
C THR A 153 -8.35 7.28 9.46
N GLY A 154 -9.54 6.84 9.81
CA GLY A 154 -10.07 7.00 11.16
C GLY A 154 -11.15 5.98 11.44
N GLY A 155 -11.34 5.66 12.70
CA GLY A 155 -12.34 4.69 13.11
C GLY A 155 -12.49 4.61 14.62
N TYR A 156 -13.47 3.82 15.03
CA TYR A 156 -13.79 3.60 16.42
C TYR A 156 -14.32 2.19 16.63
N ALA A 157 -13.75 1.47 17.60
CA ALA A 157 -14.21 0.14 17.99
C ALA A 157 -15.18 0.24 19.17
N MET A 158 -16.45 -0.09 18.94
CA MET A 158 -17.49 0.01 19.95
C MET A 158 -18.10 -1.37 20.26
N PRO A 159 -18.12 -1.79 21.53
CA PRO A 159 -18.84 -3.00 21.91
C PRO A 159 -20.36 -2.78 21.76
N PHE A 160 -21.12 -3.82 21.40
CA PHE A 160 -22.57 -3.75 21.41
C PHE A 160 -23.08 -3.61 22.85
N PRO A 161 -24.00 -2.66 23.14
CA PRO A 161 -24.44 -2.39 24.49
C PRO A 161 -25.05 -3.62 25.21
N ASN A 162 -25.79 -4.46 24.51
CA ASN A 162 -26.48 -5.62 25.07
C ASN A 162 -25.67 -6.93 24.93
N ASN A 163 -24.57 -6.94 24.20
CA ASN A 163 -23.74 -8.13 23.98
C ASN A 163 -22.30 -7.76 23.70
N PRO A 164 -21.48 -7.55 24.74
CA PRO A 164 -20.09 -7.11 24.56
C PRO A 164 -19.15 -8.14 23.92
N ILE A 165 -19.65 -9.36 23.64
CA ILE A 165 -18.91 -10.35 22.84
C ILE A 165 -18.77 -9.87 21.39
N PHE A 166 -19.73 -9.05 20.92
CA PHE A 166 -19.67 -8.43 19.60
C PHE A 166 -19.13 -6.99 19.70
N GLU A 167 -18.27 -6.64 18.77
CA GLU A 167 -17.73 -5.30 18.63
C GLU A 167 -17.93 -4.81 17.18
N LEU A 168 -18.52 -3.64 17.00
CA LEU A 168 -18.66 -2.97 15.71
C LEU A 168 -17.53 -1.96 15.55
N THR A 169 -16.90 -1.98 14.40
CA THR A 169 -15.80 -1.08 14.06
C THR A 169 -16.10 -0.37 12.75
N PRO A 170 -16.84 0.76 12.77
CA PRO A 170 -16.90 1.65 11.61
C PRO A 170 -15.56 2.33 11.39
N SER A 171 -15.17 2.48 10.12
CA SER A 171 -13.95 3.19 9.75
C SER A 171 -14.05 3.84 8.38
N LEU A 172 -13.23 4.84 8.18
CA LEU A 172 -13.11 5.62 6.97
C LEU A 172 -11.66 5.56 6.46
N LEU A 173 -11.47 5.44 5.16
CA LEU A 173 -10.19 5.62 4.49
C LEU A 173 -10.38 6.56 3.31
N VAL A 174 -9.64 7.67 3.34
CA VAL A 174 -9.56 8.64 2.24
C VAL A 174 -8.18 8.53 1.60
N LYS A 175 -8.13 8.45 0.28
CA LYS A 175 -6.90 8.42 -0.50
C LYS A 175 -6.96 9.52 -1.55
N THR A 176 -5.87 10.22 -1.77
CA THR A 176 -5.78 11.23 -2.83
C THR A 176 -4.36 11.29 -3.40
N ASP A 177 -4.28 11.53 -4.69
CA ASP A 177 -3.06 11.92 -5.41
C ASP A 177 -2.99 13.43 -5.69
N LEU A 178 -3.83 14.23 -4.98
CA LEU A 178 -4.05 15.66 -5.12
C LEU A 178 -4.82 16.07 -6.40
N ALA A 179 -5.13 15.13 -7.28
CA ALA A 179 -5.94 15.34 -8.46
C ALA A 179 -7.31 14.64 -8.34
N SER A 180 -7.33 13.49 -7.72
CA SER A 180 -8.53 12.68 -7.45
C SER A 180 -8.61 12.31 -5.97
N VAL A 181 -9.82 12.04 -5.49
CA VAL A 181 -10.09 11.63 -4.10
C VAL A 181 -10.93 10.36 -4.12
N GLN A 182 -10.49 9.35 -3.41
CA GLN A 182 -11.23 8.13 -3.19
C GLN A 182 -11.58 7.98 -1.71
N ILE A 183 -12.83 7.65 -1.42
CA ILE A 183 -13.34 7.47 -0.06
C ILE A 183 -13.88 6.06 0.09
N ASP A 184 -13.34 5.29 1.02
CA ASP A 184 -13.79 3.96 1.39
C ASP A 184 -14.40 4.02 2.80
N VAL A 185 -15.68 3.65 2.93
CA VAL A 185 -16.38 3.51 4.23
C VAL A 185 -16.47 2.03 4.56
N ASN A 186 -16.09 1.67 5.77
CA ASN A 186 -16.02 0.28 6.18
C ASN A 186 -16.81 0.06 7.47
N ALA A 187 -17.44 -1.09 7.59
CA ALA A 187 -18.04 -1.58 8.82
C ALA A 187 -17.58 -3.02 9.06
N MET A 188 -16.92 -3.25 10.18
CA MET A 188 -16.44 -4.57 10.59
C MET A 188 -17.09 -4.98 11.91
N VAL A 189 -17.53 -6.23 11.99
CA VAL A 189 -18.03 -6.85 13.23
C VAL A 189 -17.03 -7.89 13.67
N THR A 190 -16.61 -7.82 14.92
CA THR A 190 -15.72 -8.78 15.56
C THR A 190 -16.52 -9.58 16.61
N TYR A 191 -16.42 -10.90 16.57
CA TYR A 191 -17.03 -11.81 17.53
C TYR A 191 -15.97 -12.45 18.42
N ASN A 192 -16.14 -12.31 19.72
CA ASN A 192 -15.27 -12.88 20.76
C ASN A 192 -13.77 -12.62 20.53
N LYS A 193 -13.41 -11.49 19.91
CA LYS A 193 -12.03 -11.11 19.53
C LYS A 193 -11.28 -12.16 18.70
N ARG A 194 -11.98 -13.09 18.07
CA ARG A 194 -11.41 -14.20 17.30
C ARG A 194 -11.87 -14.24 15.85
N PHE A 195 -13.14 -14.01 15.63
CA PHE A 195 -13.74 -14.02 14.30
C PHE A 195 -14.15 -12.61 13.93
N TRP A 196 -13.91 -12.23 12.71
CA TRP A 196 -14.33 -10.93 12.21
C TRP A 196 -14.80 -11.04 10.76
N GLY A 197 -15.69 -10.16 10.38
CA GLY A 197 -16.18 -10.01 9.02
C GLY A 197 -16.72 -8.60 8.84
N GLY A 198 -16.75 -8.14 7.61
CA GLY A 198 -17.18 -6.77 7.35
C GLY A 198 -17.49 -6.51 5.89
N VAL A 199 -17.97 -5.31 5.67
CA VAL A 199 -18.29 -4.77 4.35
C VAL A 199 -17.57 -3.45 4.16
N SER A 200 -17.19 -3.19 2.92
CA SER A 200 -16.57 -1.95 2.50
C SER A 200 -17.34 -1.39 1.32
N TYR A 201 -17.64 -0.12 1.37
CA TYR A 201 -18.28 0.61 0.29
C TYR A 201 -17.37 1.74 -0.17
N ARG A 202 -17.07 1.76 -1.46
CA ARG A 202 -16.29 2.79 -2.11
C ARG A 202 -17.23 3.81 -2.71
N LEU A 203 -17.13 5.05 -2.25
CA LEU A 203 -17.78 6.17 -2.91
C LEU A 203 -17.04 6.42 -4.23
N GLN A 204 -17.80 6.46 -5.31
CA GLN A 204 -17.25 6.75 -6.63
C GLN A 204 -16.76 8.20 -6.71
N ASP A 205 -15.73 8.38 -7.51
CA ASP A 205 -15.21 9.67 -7.94
C ASP A 205 -16.20 10.39 -8.87
#